data_c52658c992ecf52678124378005fc783
#
_entry.id   c52658c992ecf52678124378005fc783
#
_cell.length_a   1.000
_cell.length_b   1.000
_cell.length_c   1.000
_cell.angle_alpha   90.00
_cell.angle_beta   90.00
_cell.angle_gamma   90.00
#
_symmetry.space_group_name_H-M   'P 1'
#
loop_
_entity.id
_entity.type
_entity.pdbx_description
1 polymer ?
#
loop_
_entity_poly.entity_id
_entity_poly.type
_entity_poly.pdbx_seq_one_letter_code
_entity_poly.pdbx_strand_id
1 'polypeptide(L)'
;LTCIWGSIVSCEDLLDPKLTNEWSSETVWTNPDMAQAVLTQVYADLMVVPDHYDDNFLDAATDNALTRNYGSSVYRASMGAFSRSTNPLGNWDNMYDKIQSINLFMEKGVTDDVIYNRVSKETDQAIKTRLLGEAYFLRAWCSFKLLQTYGGRTDEGEALGYTITNHFIGDKESAKPSLFKRDSYKDCVSQIVSDCEEAAR
;
A
#
# COMPACT_ATOMS: atom_id res chain seq x y z
N LEU A 1 -48.67 -43.42 23.98
CA LEU A 1 -47.57 -42.43 24.13
C LEU A 1 -46.90 -42.24 22.76
N THR A 2 -47.31 -41.18 22.06
CA THR A 2 -46.78 -40.83 20.73
C THR A 2 -45.71 -39.73 20.92
N CYS A 3 -44.43 -40.04 20.72
CA CYS A 3 -43.36 -39.05 20.73
C CYS A 3 -43.36 -38.32 19.41
N ILE A 4 -43.66 -37.00 19.45
CA ILE A 4 -43.49 -36.06 18.35
C ILE A 4 -42.03 -35.61 18.36
N TRP A 5 -41.23 -36.06 17.37
CA TRP A 5 -39.93 -35.51 17.09
C TRP A 5 -40.10 -34.22 16.29
N GLY A 6 -39.96 -33.09 16.96
CA GLY A 6 -39.87 -31.80 16.32
C GLY A 6 -38.50 -31.64 15.65
N SER A 7 -38.49 -31.56 14.32
CA SER A 7 -37.32 -31.19 13.53
C SER A 7 -36.97 -29.73 13.82
N ILE A 8 -35.84 -29.49 14.49
CA ILE A 8 -35.31 -28.16 14.65
C ILE A 8 -34.60 -27.86 13.31
N VAL A 9 -35.29 -27.17 12.40
CA VAL A 9 -34.68 -26.57 11.22
C VAL A 9 -33.98 -25.31 11.71
N SER A 10 -32.67 -25.39 11.90
CA SER A 10 -31.81 -24.23 12.17
C SER A 10 -31.75 -23.43 10.89
N CYS A 11 -32.27 -22.22 10.88
CA CYS A 11 -32.04 -21.25 9.81
C CYS A 11 -30.63 -20.63 10.03
N GLU A 12 -29.60 -21.22 9.45
CA GLU A 12 -28.24 -20.67 9.47
C GLU A 12 -28.18 -19.30 8.79
N ASP A 13 -28.97 -19.06 7.76
CA ASP A 13 -29.02 -17.77 7.03
C ASP A 13 -29.55 -16.58 7.86
N LEU A 14 -30.21 -16.83 9.02
CA LEU A 14 -30.75 -15.76 9.87
C LEU A 14 -29.71 -15.21 10.85
N LEU A 15 -28.66 -15.97 11.12
CA LEU A 15 -27.63 -15.63 12.09
C LEU A 15 -26.39 -14.98 11.48
N ASP A 16 -26.30 -14.98 10.15
CA ASP A 16 -25.21 -14.34 9.42
C ASP A 16 -25.79 -13.31 8.42
N PRO A 17 -26.25 -12.14 8.91
CA PRO A 17 -26.78 -11.10 8.03
C PRO A 17 -25.64 -10.62 7.12
N LYS A 18 -25.70 -10.97 5.83
CA LYS A 18 -24.82 -10.38 4.83
C LYS A 18 -25.02 -8.87 4.86
N LEU A 19 -24.02 -8.15 5.30
CA LEU A 19 -24.00 -6.68 5.25
C LEU A 19 -24.11 -6.26 3.78
N THR A 20 -25.30 -5.82 3.37
CA THR A 20 -25.59 -5.42 1.99
C THR A 20 -24.86 -4.15 1.56
N ASN A 21 -24.20 -3.46 2.50
CA ASN A 21 -23.45 -2.23 2.28
C ASN A 21 -21.93 -2.43 2.22
N GLU A 22 -21.45 -3.65 2.41
CA GLU A 22 -20.01 -3.96 2.27
C GLU A 22 -19.80 -4.83 1.03
N TRP A 23 -18.85 -4.42 0.20
CA TRP A 23 -18.42 -5.22 -0.94
C TRP A 23 -17.64 -6.43 -0.43
N SER A 24 -18.11 -7.63 -0.74
CA SER A 24 -17.33 -8.82 -0.42
C SER A 24 -16.02 -8.81 -1.23
N SER A 25 -14.97 -9.34 -0.64
CA SER A 25 -13.67 -9.50 -1.34
C SER A 25 -13.84 -10.23 -2.68
N GLU A 26 -14.72 -11.23 -2.75
CA GLU A 26 -15.04 -11.97 -3.97
C GLU A 26 -15.66 -11.06 -5.05
N THR A 27 -16.56 -10.15 -4.68
CA THR A 27 -17.19 -9.22 -5.62
C THR A 27 -16.18 -8.25 -6.22
N VAL A 28 -15.24 -7.75 -5.43
CA VAL A 28 -14.18 -6.83 -5.90
C VAL A 28 -13.33 -7.49 -6.97
N TRP A 29 -12.92 -8.74 -6.76
CA TRP A 29 -11.98 -9.44 -7.64
C TRP A 29 -12.64 -10.20 -8.80
N THR A 30 -13.95 -10.11 -8.95
CA THR A 30 -14.68 -10.60 -10.13
C THR A 30 -15.22 -9.47 -11.01
N ASN A 31 -15.16 -8.22 -10.52
CA ASN A 31 -15.57 -7.03 -11.26
C ASN A 31 -14.35 -6.21 -11.68
N PRO A 32 -14.08 -6.05 -12.99
CA PRO A 32 -12.89 -5.36 -13.50
C PRO A 32 -12.82 -3.88 -13.06
N ASP A 33 -13.95 -3.17 -13.00
CA ASP A 33 -13.98 -1.77 -12.59
C ASP A 33 -13.61 -1.63 -11.11
N MET A 34 -14.06 -2.55 -10.26
CA MET A 34 -13.71 -2.56 -8.85
C MET A 34 -12.25 -2.96 -8.62
N ALA A 35 -11.76 -3.95 -9.36
CA ALA A 35 -10.36 -4.35 -9.30
C ALA A 35 -9.45 -3.19 -9.71
N GLN A 36 -9.77 -2.48 -10.79
CA GLN A 36 -9.01 -1.31 -11.22
C GLN A 36 -9.14 -0.14 -10.24
N ALA A 37 -10.28 0.01 -9.56
CA ALA A 37 -10.48 1.05 -8.56
C ALA A 37 -9.51 0.94 -7.39
N VAL A 38 -9.00 -0.25 -7.07
CA VAL A 38 -7.96 -0.45 -6.04
C VAL A 38 -6.69 0.34 -6.40
N LEU A 39 -6.20 0.24 -7.65
CA LEU A 39 -5.05 1.04 -8.10
C LEU A 39 -5.40 2.53 -8.19
N THR A 40 -6.60 2.86 -8.66
CA THR A 40 -7.07 4.25 -8.73
C THR A 40 -7.07 4.90 -7.35
N GLN A 41 -7.47 4.17 -6.31
CA GLN A 41 -7.41 4.65 -4.93
C GLN A 41 -5.96 4.91 -4.49
N VAL A 42 -5.02 4.04 -4.84
CA VAL A 42 -3.58 4.26 -4.54
C VAL A 42 -3.09 5.54 -5.21
N TYR A 43 -3.43 5.77 -6.49
CA TYR A 43 -3.10 7.02 -7.18
C TYR A 43 -3.70 8.24 -6.46
N ALA A 44 -4.99 8.19 -6.14
CA ALA A 44 -5.67 9.28 -5.44
C ALA A 44 -5.00 9.60 -4.11
N ASP A 45 -4.67 8.57 -3.32
CA ASP A 45 -4.00 8.73 -2.04
C ASP A 45 -2.57 9.27 -2.17
N LEU A 46 -1.86 8.94 -3.25
CA LEU A 46 -0.53 9.50 -3.52
C LEU A 46 -0.61 10.99 -3.88
N MET A 47 -1.70 11.42 -4.51
CA MET A 47 -1.94 12.83 -4.83
C MET A 47 -2.39 13.65 -3.62
N VAL A 48 -3.03 13.00 -2.66
CA VAL A 48 -3.49 13.63 -1.40
C VAL A 48 -2.41 13.58 -0.31
N VAL A 49 -1.37 12.75 -0.47
CA VAL A 49 -0.19 12.89 0.41
C VAL A 49 0.19 14.35 0.32
N PRO A 50 0.15 15.09 1.45
CA PRO A 50 0.55 16.47 1.45
C PRO A 50 1.93 16.49 0.83
N ASP A 51 1.92 16.70 -0.46
CA ASP A 51 3.12 17.14 -1.10
C ASP A 51 3.27 18.52 -0.50
N HIS A 52 4.16 18.63 0.39
CA HIS A 52 4.41 19.78 1.23
C HIS A 52 4.74 21.02 0.42
N TYR A 53 4.26 21.08 -0.82
CA TYR A 53 4.26 22.25 -1.68
C TYR A 53 3.54 23.42 -1.03
N ASP A 54 2.43 23.15 -0.34
CA ASP A 54 1.68 24.20 0.35
C ASP A 54 2.47 24.80 1.53
N ASP A 55 3.39 24.03 2.12
CA ASP A 55 4.20 24.44 3.27
C ASP A 55 5.67 24.71 2.91
N ASN A 56 6.07 24.57 1.64
CA ASN A 56 7.47 24.65 1.18
C ASN A 56 8.44 23.91 2.10
N PHE A 57 8.04 22.72 2.48
CA PHE A 57 8.58 22.02 3.60
C PHE A 57 10.08 21.71 3.46
N LEU A 58 10.50 21.21 2.30
CA LEU A 58 11.90 20.90 2.05
C LEU A 58 12.76 22.17 2.03
N ASP A 59 12.22 23.28 1.55
CA ASP A 59 12.91 24.56 1.55
C ASP A 59 13.07 25.14 2.97
N ALA A 60 12.06 24.93 3.84
CA ALA A 60 12.15 25.32 5.24
C ALA A 60 13.12 24.46 6.08
N ALA A 61 13.47 23.27 5.60
CA ALA A 61 14.52 22.45 6.20
C ALA A 61 15.94 22.85 5.73
N THR A 62 16.05 23.84 4.85
CA THR A 62 17.28 24.44 4.35
C THR A 62 17.33 25.92 4.72
N ASP A 63 18.30 26.63 4.20
CA ASP A 63 18.45 28.09 4.35
C ASP A 63 17.64 28.90 3.32
N ASN A 64 16.86 28.22 2.45
CA ASN A 64 16.10 28.88 1.37
C ASN A 64 14.78 29.48 1.84
N ALA A 65 14.17 28.96 2.92
CA ALA A 65 12.90 29.47 3.42
C ALA A 65 12.77 29.40 4.94
N LEU A 66 11.86 30.25 5.48
CA LEU A 66 11.49 30.24 6.89
C LEU A 66 9.99 30.05 7.02
N THR A 67 9.57 29.21 7.96
CA THR A 67 8.16 29.08 8.31
C THR A 67 7.77 30.01 9.46
N ARG A 68 6.59 30.61 9.35
CA ARG A 68 6.01 31.44 10.43
C ARG A 68 5.26 30.63 11.49
N ASN A 69 4.99 29.36 11.18
CA ASN A 69 4.25 28.51 12.10
C ASN A 69 5.22 27.80 13.07
N TYR A 70 5.56 28.44 14.15
CA TYR A 70 6.48 27.95 15.19
C TYR A 70 6.02 26.65 15.88
N GLY A 71 4.71 26.34 15.79
CA GLY A 71 4.16 25.09 16.33
C GLY A 71 4.20 23.90 15.35
N SER A 72 4.51 24.13 14.07
CA SER A 72 4.48 23.11 13.04
C SER A 72 5.63 22.12 13.15
N SER A 73 5.41 20.93 12.59
CA SER A 73 6.47 19.92 12.43
C SER A 73 7.58 20.42 11.49
N VAL A 74 7.21 21.26 10.51
CA VAL A 74 8.15 21.91 9.58
C VAL A 74 9.13 22.83 10.32
N TYR A 75 8.63 23.68 11.23
CA TYR A 75 9.49 24.54 12.04
C TYR A 75 10.44 23.72 12.92
N ARG A 76 9.91 22.68 13.57
CA ARG A 76 10.75 21.78 14.39
C ARG A 76 11.83 21.08 13.55
N ALA A 77 11.48 20.67 12.34
CA ALA A 77 12.44 20.12 11.39
C ALA A 77 13.54 21.12 11.01
N SER A 78 13.18 22.37 10.71
CA SER A 78 14.14 23.44 10.38
C SER A 78 15.12 23.74 11.53
N MET A 79 14.67 23.52 12.77
CA MET A 79 15.51 23.67 13.97
C MET A 79 16.30 22.40 14.32
N GLY A 80 16.30 21.36 13.44
CA GLY A 80 16.98 20.10 13.67
C GLY A 80 16.31 19.18 14.68
N ALA A 81 15.08 19.50 15.12
CA ALA A 81 14.32 18.72 16.10
C ALA A 81 13.53 17.59 15.42
N PHE A 82 14.24 16.66 14.78
CA PHE A 82 13.66 15.46 14.21
C PHE A 82 13.49 14.37 15.27
N SER A 83 12.31 13.78 15.30
CA SER A 83 12.04 12.57 16.08
C SER A 83 11.01 11.73 15.34
N ARG A 84 10.80 10.49 15.81
CA ARG A 84 9.75 9.62 15.26
C ARG A 84 8.35 10.29 15.26
N SER A 85 8.06 11.08 16.30
CA SER A 85 6.78 11.77 16.46
C SER A 85 6.73 13.16 15.78
N THR A 86 7.87 13.71 15.38
CA THR A 86 8.00 15.05 14.80
C THR A 86 8.63 15.03 13.40
N ASN A 87 8.67 13.86 12.76
CA ASN A 87 9.10 13.75 11.38
C ASN A 87 7.94 14.17 10.46
N PRO A 88 8.02 15.32 9.80
CA PRO A 88 6.96 15.81 8.93
C PRO A 88 6.86 15.04 7.61
N LEU A 89 7.90 14.30 7.24
CA LEU A 89 7.88 13.34 6.13
C LEU A 89 7.36 11.97 6.57
N GLY A 90 6.95 11.85 7.84
CA GLY A 90 6.49 10.60 8.43
C GLY A 90 5.19 10.10 7.83
N ASN A 91 5.29 9.10 6.96
CA ASN A 91 4.16 8.46 6.30
C ASN A 91 4.33 6.93 6.22
N TRP A 92 5.00 6.35 7.23
CA TRP A 92 5.33 4.91 7.27
C TRP A 92 4.11 4.03 7.05
N ASP A 93 3.10 4.18 7.90
CA ASP A 93 1.90 3.34 7.86
C ASP A 93 1.15 3.51 6.53
N ASN A 94 0.96 4.76 6.09
CA ASN A 94 0.28 5.08 4.85
C ASN A 94 0.98 4.46 3.61
N MET A 95 2.31 4.46 3.55
CA MET A 95 3.04 3.83 2.45
C MET A 95 2.90 2.32 2.46
N TYR A 96 2.91 1.69 3.64
CA TYR A 96 2.70 0.24 3.73
C TYR A 96 1.27 -0.17 3.40
N ASP A 97 0.26 0.60 3.80
CA ASP A 97 -1.14 0.36 3.41
C ASP A 97 -1.30 0.35 1.88
N LYS A 98 -0.62 1.29 1.20
CA LYS A 98 -0.59 1.33 -0.27
C LYS A 98 0.13 0.12 -0.85
N ILE A 99 1.31 -0.23 -0.34
CA ILE A 99 2.05 -1.41 -0.78
C ILE A 99 1.22 -2.68 -0.60
N GLN A 100 0.48 -2.81 0.50
CA GLN A 100 -0.43 -3.94 0.73
C GLN A 100 -1.58 -3.97 -0.29
N SER A 101 -2.20 -2.83 -0.58
CA SER A 101 -3.25 -2.72 -1.59
C SER A 101 -2.73 -3.06 -2.99
N ILE A 102 -1.53 -2.61 -3.33
CA ILE A 102 -0.85 -2.92 -4.61
C ILE A 102 -0.54 -4.41 -4.69
N ASN A 103 0.04 -5.00 -3.66
CA ASN A 103 0.35 -6.43 -3.63
C ASN A 103 -0.92 -7.27 -3.76
N LEU A 104 -1.99 -6.91 -3.06
CA LEU A 104 -3.29 -7.57 -3.17
C LEU A 104 -3.86 -7.47 -4.60
N PHE A 105 -3.72 -6.29 -5.25
CA PHE A 105 -4.10 -6.13 -6.65
C PHE A 105 -3.27 -7.02 -7.58
N MET A 106 -1.96 -7.08 -7.39
CA MET A 106 -1.07 -7.94 -8.19
C MET A 106 -1.43 -9.43 -8.06
N GLU A 107 -1.89 -9.85 -6.89
CA GLU A 107 -2.29 -11.25 -6.64
C GLU A 107 -3.69 -11.58 -7.16
N LYS A 108 -4.62 -10.63 -7.13
CA LYS A 108 -6.05 -10.87 -7.38
C LYS A 108 -6.60 -10.14 -8.61
N GLY A 109 -6.11 -8.94 -8.90
CA GLY A 109 -6.69 -8.04 -9.90
C GLY A 109 -6.32 -8.38 -11.34
N VAL A 110 -5.27 -9.18 -11.58
CA VAL A 110 -4.79 -9.54 -12.91
C VAL A 110 -4.92 -11.04 -13.22
N THR A 111 -5.70 -11.76 -12.42
CA THR A 111 -5.97 -13.19 -12.62
C THR A 111 -6.95 -13.43 -13.79
N ASP A 112 -7.12 -14.69 -14.17
CA ASP A 112 -8.06 -15.06 -15.24
C ASP A 112 -9.53 -14.88 -14.82
N ASP A 113 -9.82 -14.78 -13.54
CA ASP A 113 -11.18 -14.54 -13.01
C ASP A 113 -11.66 -13.10 -13.24
N VAL A 114 -10.73 -12.16 -13.41
CA VAL A 114 -11.03 -10.76 -13.71
C VAL A 114 -10.94 -10.52 -15.22
N ILE A 115 -12.07 -10.23 -15.86
CA ILE A 115 -12.15 -10.02 -17.32
C ILE A 115 -12.37 -8.54 -17.61
N TYR A 116 -11.32 -7.85 -18.07
CA TYR A 116 -11.36 -6.42 -18.45
C TYR A 116 -11.91 -6.22 -19.86
N ASN A 117 -11.77 -7.20 -20.74
CA ASN A 117 -12.33 -7.15 -22.09
C ASN A 117 -12.94 -8.50 -22.48
N ARG A 118 -14.27 -8.51 -22.69
CA ARG A 118 -15.01 -9.73 -23.05
C ARG A 118 -15.03 -10.01 -24.57
N VAL A 119 -14.55 -9.05 -25.39
CA VAL A 119 -14.61 -9.14 -26.85
C VAL A 119 -13.33 -9.73 -27.42
N SER A 120 -12.17 -9.33 -26.88
CA SER A 120 -10.85 -9.80 -27.33
C SER A 120 -10.00 -10.24 -26.15
N LYS A 121 -9.54 -11.47 -26.20
CA LYS A 121 -8.62 -12.02 -25.19
C LYS A 121 -7.26 -11.32 -25.24
N GLU A 122 -6.80 -10.93 -26.42
CA GLU A 122 -5.55 -10.21 -26.61
C GLU A 122 -5.63 -8.82 -25.98
N THR A 123 -6.77 -8.12 -26.14
CA THR A 123 -7.01 -6.83 -25.50
C THR A 123 -7.13 -6.97 -23.99
N ASP A 124 -7.79 -8.02 -23.50
CA ASP A 124 -7.87 -8.31 -22.06
C ASP A 124 -6.48 -8.48 -21.44
N GLN A 125 -5.65 -9.29 -22.10
CA GLN A 125 -4.28 -9.52 -21.64
C GLN A 125 -3.42 -8.25 -21.70
N ALA A 126 -3.58 -7.43 -22.72
CA ALA A 126 -2.87 -6.15 -22.84
C ALA A 126 -3.26 -5.18 -21.70
N ILE A 127 -4.55 -5.13 -21.32
CA ILE A 127 -5.02 -4.34 -20.20
C ILE A 127 -4.41 -4.85 -18.88
N LYS A 128 -4.42 -6.17 -18.65
CA LYS A 128 -3.81 -6.77 -17.45
C LYS A 128 -2.32 -6.48 -17.35
N THR A 129 -1.58 -6.61 -18.46
CA THR A 129 -0.15 -6.31 -18.52
C THR A 129 0.11 -4.83 -18.18
N ARG A 130 -0.67 -3.91 -18.76
CA ARG A 130 -0.57 -2.48 -18.45
C ARG A 130 -0.83 -2.20 -16.96
N LEU A 131 -1.93 -2.73 -16.42
CA LEU A 131 -2.28 -2.53 -15.00
C LEU A 131 -1.24 -3.15 -14.05
N LEU A 132 -0.65 -4.26 -14.43
CA LEU A 132 0.45 -4.87 -13.68
C LEU A 132 1.70 -3.98 -13.69
N GLY A 133 2.04 -3.41 -14.84
CA GLY A 133 3.12 -2.43 -14.97
C GLY A 133 2.88 -1.19 -14.11
N GLU A 134 1.64 -0.66 -14.09
CA GLU A 134 1.25 0.44 -13.19
C GLU A 134 1.41 0.05 -11.71
N ALA A 135 1.02 -1.18 -11.34
CA ALA A 135 1.17 -1.68 -9.97
C ALA A 135 2.65 -1.75 -9.54
N TYR A 136 3.53 -2.27 -10.41
CA TYR A 136 4.97 -2.27 -10.15
C TYR A 136 5.52 -0.85 -9.98
N PHE A 137 5.15 0.07 -10.84
CA PHE A 137 5.57 1.47 -10.74
C PHE A 137 5.13 2.10 -9.40
N LEU A 138 3.88 1.93 -9.01
CA LEU A 138 3.34 2.46 -7.77
C LEU A 138 4.05 1.85 -6.54
N ARG A 139 4.35 0.56 -6.57
CA ARG A 139 5.11 -0.10 -5.49
C ARG A 139 6.54 0.43 -5.40
N ALA A 140 7.22 0.58 -6.53
CA ALA A 140 8.53 1.20 -6.58
C ALA A 140 8.52 2.63 -6.00
N TRP A 141 7.51 3.43 -6.35
CA TRP A 141 7.34 4.78 -5.84
C TRP A 141 7.15 4.81 -4.32
N CYS A 142 6.22 4.01 -3.78
CA CYS A 142 6.00 3.93 -2.33
C CYS A 142 7.28 3.47 -1.59
N SER A 143 7.95 2.46 -2.14
CA SER A 143 9.21 1.93 -1.62
C SER A 143 10.34 2.96 -1.65
N PHE A 144 10.43 3.73 -2.72
CA PHE A 144 11.38 4.84 -2.82
C PHE A 144 11.12 5.90 -1.75
N LYS A 145 9.86 6.28 -1.53
CA LYS A 145 9.49 7.23 -0.47
C LYS A 145 9.84 6.71 0.93
N LEU A 146 9.61 5.44 1.19
CA LEU A 146 10.05 4.79 2.44
C LEU A 146 11.57 4.84 2.59
N LEU A 147 12.31 4.50 1.53
CA LEU A 147 13.78 4.51 1.57
C LEU A 147 14.34 5.92 1.76
N GLN A 148 13.77 6.92 1.06
CA GLN A 148 14.15 8.32 1.16
C GLN A 148 13.95 8.87 2.58
N THR A 149 12.83 8.50 3.23
CA THR A 149 12.45 9.05 4.53
C THR A 149 13.10 8.31 5.70
N TYR A 150 13.24 7.00 5.58
CA TYR A 150 13.61 6.14 6.71
C TYR A 150 14.92 5.38 6.49
N GLY A 151 15.48 5.41 5.28
CA GLY A 151 16.78 4.82 5.00
C GLY A 151 17.90 5.57 5.70
N GLY A 152 18.89 4.84 6.22
CA GLY A 152 20.03 5.48 6.87
C GLY A 152 20.95 4.48 7.57
N ARG A 153 21.97 5.02 8.25
CA ARG A 153 22.91 4.22 9.01
C ARG A 153 22.48 4.14 10.47
N THR A 154 22.66 2.96 11.06
CA THR A 154 22.56 2.76 12.49
C THR A 154 23.79 3.30 13.21
N ASP A 155 23.72 3.40 14.53
CA ASP A 155 24.89 3.78 15.36
C ASP A 155 26.05 2.79 15.22
N GLU A 156 25.75 1.55 14.86
CA GLU A 156 26.74 0.50 14.56
C GLU A 156 27.30 0.59 13.14
N GLY A 157 26.83 1.55 12.33
CA GLY A 157 27.29 1.81 10.98
C GLY A 157 26.64 0.96 9.89
N GLU A 158 25.67 0.12 10.23
CA GLU A 158 24.92 -0.68 9.27
C GLU A 158 23.94 0.19 8.45
N ALA A 159 23.95 0.03 7.13
CA ALA A 159 23.04 0.76 6.25
C ALA A 159 21.73 -0.03 6.10
N LEU A 160 20.66 0.44 6.75
CA LEU A 160 19.34 -0.13 6.70
C LEU A 160 18.38 0.68 5.81
N GLY A 161 17.49 -0.04 5.13
CA GLY A 161 16.39 0.51 4.36
C GLY A 161 15.06 0.42 5.09
N TYR A 162 14.05 -0.01 4.39
CA TYR A 162 12.71 -0.33 4.89
C TYR A 162 12.51 -1.86 4.92
N THR A 163 11.36 -2.35 5.37
CA THR A 163 11.03 -3.78 5.29
C THR A 163 10.43 -4.07 3.92
N ILE A 164 11.08 -4.91 3.12
CA ILE A 164 10.61 -5.29 1.79
C ILE A 164 9.41 -6.23 1.91
N THR A 165 8.30 -5.88 1.25
CA THR A 165 7.08 -6.67 1.20
C THR A 165 6.62 -6.81 -0.25
N ASN A 166 6.81 -8.00 -0.82
CA ASN A 166 6.55 -8.30 -2.24
C ASN A 166 5.26 -9.07 -2.48
N HIS A 167 4.50 -9.36 -1.44
CA HIS A 167 3.23 -10.07 -1.47
C HIS A 167 2.27 -9.46 -0.45
N PHE A 168 0.98 -9.78 -0.59
CA PHE A 168 -0.01 -9.36 0.39
C PHE A 168 0.17 -10.11 1.72
N ILE A 169 0.28 -9.36 2.81
CA ILE A 169 0.41 -9.91 4.17
C ILE A 169 -0.98 -9.94 4.81
N GLY A 170 -1.56 -11.12 4.91
CA GLY A 170 -2.84 -11.31 5.60
C GLY A 170 -2.70 -11.36 7.13
N ASP A 171 -3.84 -11.31 7.83
CA ASP A 171 -3.89 -11.23 9.30
C ASP A 171 -3.09 -12.32 10.04
N LYS A 172 -3.11 -13.55 9.52
CA LYS A 172 -2.37 -14.66 10.13
C LYS A 172 -0.86 -14.51 9.99
N GLU A 173 -0.41 -13.86 8.96
CA GLU A 173 0.99 -13.63 8.66
C GLU A 173 1.50 -12.39 9.40
N SER A 174 0.69 -11.34 9.51
CA SER A 174 1.02 -10.10 10.22
C SER A 174 1.40 -10.31 11.69
N ALA A 175 0.99 -11.44 12.29
CA ALA A 175 1.37 -11.81 13.65
C ALA A 175 2.82 -12.30 13.81
N LYS A 176 3.61 -12.42 12.71
CA LYS A 176 4.99 -12.89 12.77
C LYS A 176 5.97 -11.72 12.93
N PRO A 177 6.65 -11.56 14.09
CA PRO A 177 7.58 -10.43 14.31
C PRO A 177 8.74 -10.37 13.32
N SER A 178 9.13 -11.50 12.72
CA SER A 178 10.22 -11.57 11.74
C SER A 178 9.95 -10.82 10.44
N LEU A 179 8.68 -10.57 10.11
CA LEU A 179 8.28 -9.81 8.92
C LEU A 179 8.57 -8.30 9.03
N PHE A 180 8.83 -7.80 10.22
CA PHE A 180 8.99 -6.36 10.47
C PHE A 180 10.46 -5.95 10.67
N LYS A 181 11.40 -6.84 10.34
CA LYS A 181 12.82 -6.49 10.35
C LYS A 181 13.14 -5.65 9.11
N ARG A 182 13.82 -4.55 9.29
CA ARG A 182 14.31 -3.72 8.18
C ARG A 182 15.37 -4.47 7.37
N ASP A 183 15.25 -4.37 6.07
CA ASP A 183 16.21 -4.94 5.13
C ASP A 183 17.41 -4.01 4.92
N SER A 184 18.47 -4.53 4.29
CA SER A 184 19.63 -3.72 3.96
C SER A 184 19.24 -2.60 2.98
N TYR A 185 19.91 -1.46 3.08
CA TYR A 185 19.75 -0.36 2.12
C TYR A 185 19.95 -0.82 0.67
N LYS A 186 20.94 -1.68 0.46
CA LYS A 186 21.26 -2.24 -0.87
C LYS A 186 20.12 -3.08 -1.42
N ASP A 187 19.54 -3.95 -0.60
CA ASP A 187 18.44 -4.82 -1.04
C ASP A 187 17.19 -4.00 -1.36
N CYS A 188 16.92 -2.96 -0.57
CA CYS A 188 15.83 -2.02 -0.84
C CYS A 188 16.01 -1.29 -2.18
N VAL A 189 17.23 -0.80 -2.49
CA VAL A 189 17.53 -0.20 -3.80
C VAL A 189 17.33 -1.22 -4.92
N SER A 190 17.83 -2.44 -4.74
CA SER A 190 17.70 -3.51 -5.75
C SER A 190 16.23 -3.85 -6.02
N GLN A 191 15.40 -3.89 -4.97
CA GLN A 191 13.95 -4.13 -5.12
C GLN A 191 13.26 -3.00 -5.89
N ILE A 192 13.56 -1.74 -5.58
CA ILE A 192 12.99 -0.58 -6.28
C ILE A 192 13.37 -0.62 -7.77
N VAL A 193 14.63 -0.90 -8.09
CA VAL A 193 15.09 -1.01 -9.47
C VAL A 193 14.39 -2.16 -10.20
N SER A 194 14.27 -3.32 -9.56
CA SER A 194 13.56 -4.46 -10.12
C SER A 194 12.10 -4.14 -10.44
N ASP A 195 11.39 -3.47 -9.55
CA ASP A 195 10.00 -3.06 -9.78
C ASP A 195 9.89 -2.04 -10.92
N CYS A 196 10.86 -1.11 -11.05
CA CYS A 196 10.89 -0.18 -12.18
C CYS A 196 11.14 -0.91 -13.52
N GLU A 197 12.00 -1.91 -13.53
CA GLU A 197 12.27 -2.73 -14.73
C GLU A 197 11.06 -3.55 -15.15
N GLU A 198 10.33 -4.14 -14.19
CA GLU A 198 9.06 -4.85 -14.47
C GLU A 198 7.98 -3.89 -14.98
N ALA A 199 7.91 -2.67 -14.45
CA ALA A 199 6.96 -1.66 -14.90
C ALA A 199 7.22 -1.20 -16.35
N ALA A 200 8.46 -1.30 -16.84
CA ALA A 200 8.85 -0.87 -18.19
C ALA A 200 8.69 -1.96 -19.27
N ARG A 201 8.34 -3.19 -18.90
CA ARG A 201 8.12 -4.33 -19.82
C ARG A 201 6.71 -4.33 -20.40
#